data_ed6c312767340e83af3f2221428308f1
#
_entry.id   ed6c312767340e83af3f2221428308f1
#
_cell.length_a   1.000
_cell.length_b   1.000
_cell.length_c   1.000
_cell.angle_alpha   90.00
_cell.angle_beta   90.00
_cell.angle_gamma   90.00
#
_symmetry.space_group_name_H-M   'P 1'
#
loop_
_entity.id
_entity.type
_entity.pdbx_description
1 polymer ?
#
loop_
_entity_poly.entity_id
_entity_poly.type
_entity_poly.pdbx_seq_one_letter_code
_entity_poly.pdbx_strand_id
1 'polypeptide(L)'
;MFDNRADLLLGHSDVVMLRQLSGDTVSGIYSMAFQFGTILFTIFGALNNTWVPFYFEDTKHGRQDAVMNQSRNFLEVYTVLSTGFILLGTEVYHLFARQDFWGSTRLIPLFIASHYLNFLCTFPVNYEYYHKKVKMVAFATLYSSLINIALNY
;
A
#
# COMPACT_ATOMS: atom_id res chain seq x y z
N MET A 1 9.77 1.61 13.12
CA MET A 1 10.10 3.01 12.83
C MET A 1 11.09 3.18 11.66
N PHE A 2 11.67 2.11 11.14
CA PHE A 2 12.62 2.15 10.01
C PHE A 2 11.97 1.95 8.62
N ASP A 3 10.80 1.32 8.54
CA ASP A 3 10.13 1.00 7.26
C ASP A 3 9.58 2.23 6.50
N ASN A 4 9.10 3.24 7.22
CA ASN A 4 8.49 4.43 6.58
C ASN A 4 9.48 5.26 5.72
N ARG A 5 10.78 5.18 5.98
CA ARG A 5 11.77 5.96 5.21
C ARG A 5 12.18 5.27 3.92
N ALA A 6 12.24 3.94 3.94
CA ALA A 6 12.54 3.16 2.74
C ALA A 6 11.41 3.23 1.72
N ASP A 7 10.16 3.12 2.17
CA ASP A 7 8.97 3.27 1.32
C ASP A 7 8.83 4.69 0.74
N LEU A 8 9.16 5.71 1.52
CA LEU A 8 9.18 7.10 1.04
C LEU A 8 10.29 7.33 0.01
N LEU A 9 11.47 6.76 0.20
CA LEU A 9 12.57 6.88 -0.75
C LEU A 9 12.28 6.12 -2.05
N LEU A 10 11.68 4.94 -1.99
CA LEU A 10 11.30 4.16 -3.17
C LEU A 10 10.17 4.86 -3.95
N GLY A 11 9.11 5.30 -3.28
CA GLY A 11 8.00 6.00 -3.94
C GLY A 11 8.39 7.36 -4.53
N HIS A 12 9.37 8.05 -3.96
CA HIS A 12 9.88 9.30 -4.52
C HIS A 12 10.92 9.09 -5.61
N SER A 13 11.66 7.97 -5.62
CA SER A 13 12.61 7.65 -6.68
C SER A 13 11.93 7.50 -8.03
N ASP A 14 10.76 6.87 -8.09
CA ASP A 14 9.97 6.70 -9.32
C ASP A 14 9.56 8.06 -9.91
N VAL A 15 9.13 9.00 -9.06
CA VAL A 15 8.77 10.36 -9.46
C VAL A 15 9.97 11.13 -10.02
N VAL A 16 11.14 11.00 -9.37
CA VAL A 16 12.39 11.66 -9.81
C VAL A 16 12.84 11.09 -11.15
N MET A 17 12.79 9.76 -11.33
CA MET A 17 13.13 9.11 -12.59
C MET A 17 12.18 9.51 -13.72
N LEU A 18 10.86 9.51 -13.47
CA LEU A 18 9.86 9.99 -14.43
C LEU A 18 10.10 11.44 -14.82
N ARG A 19 10.48 12.30 -13.88
CA ARG A 19 10.80 13.68 -14.13
C ARG A 19 12.00 13.85 -15.10
N GLN A 20 13.04 13.04 -14.89
CA GLN A 20 14.24 13.08 -15.74
C GLN A 20 13.99 12.51 -17.15
N LEU A 21 13.16 11.47 -17.27
CA LEU A 21 12.91 10.78 -18.53
C LEU A 21 11.78 11.40 -19.36
N SER A 22 10.72 11.88 -18.71
CA SER A 22 9.47 12.30 -19.38
C SER A 22 9.06 13.75 -19.10
N GLY A 23 9.83 14.47 -18.28
CA GLY A 23 9.63 15.89 -17.97
C GLY A 23 8.63 16.15 -16.84
N ASP A 24 8.53 17.43 -16.46
CA ASP A 24 7.77 17.87 -15.28
C ASP A 24 6.27 17.61 -15.39
N THR A 25 5.67 17.73 -16.57
CA THR A 25 4.23 17.54 -16.77
C THR A 25 3.82 16.10 -16.51
N VAL A 26 4.54 15.12 -17.07
CA VAL A 26 4.23 13.70 -16.90
C VAL A 26 4.44 13.27 -15.44
N SER A 27 5.54 13.72 -14.84
CA SER A 27 5.84 13.48 -13.43
C SER A 27 4.78 14.07 -12.51
N GLY A 28 4.28 15.27 -12.81
CA GLY A 28 3.20 15.91 -12.05
C GLY A 28 1.87 15.12 -12.12
N ILE A 29 1.50 14.66 -13.31
CA ILE A 29 0.30 13.84 -13.55
C ILE A 29 0.40 12.53 -12.76
N TYR A 30 1.54 11.83 -12.84
CA TYR A 30 1.79 10.61 -12.09
C TYR A 30 1.72 10.84 -10.56
N SER A 31 2.40 11.88 -10.07
CA SER A 31 2.46 12.21 -8.65
C SER A 31 1.06 12.48 -8.06
N MET A 32 0.20 13.14 -8.82
CA MET A 32 -1.17 13.44 -8.37
C MET A 32 -2.01 12.17 -8.21
N ALA A 33 -1.93 11.24 -9.18
CA ALA A 33 -2.61 9.95 -9.07
C ALA A 33 -2.04 9.09 -7.94
N PHE A 34 -0.71 9.09 -7.77
CA PHE A 34 -0.04 8.40 -6.67
C PHE A 34 -0.51 8.92 -5.30
N GLN A 35 -0.55 10.24 -5.10
CA GLN A 35 -1.04 10.85 -3.87
C GLN A 35 -2.50 10.49 -3.57
N PHE A 36 -3.35 10.44 -4.60
CA PHE A 36 -4.72 10.00 -4.43
C PHE A 36 -4.80 8.53 -3.96
N GLY A 37 -4.02 7.64 -4.55
CA GLY A 37 -3.91 6.25 -4.10
C GLY A 37 -3.41 6.12 -2.65
N THR A 38 -2.52 7.02 -2.22
CA THR A 38 -1.96 7.03 -0.86
C THR A 38 -3.01 7.30 0.22
N ILE A 39 -4.15 7.89 -0.11
CA ILE A 39 -5.28 8.05 0.83
C ILE A 39 -5.74 6.67 1.33
N LEU A 40 -5.95 5.71 0.44
CA LEU A 40 -6.31 4.35 0.82
C LEU A 40 -5.22 3.67 1.66
N PHE A 41 -3.95 3.88 1.33
CA PHE A 41 -2.82 3.38 2.10
C PHE A 41 -2.78 3.96 3.52
N THR A 42 -3.14 5.23 3.69
CA THR A 42 -3.24 5.87 5.02
C THR A 42 -4.36 5.25 5.85
N ILE A 43 -5.52 5.00 5.24
CA ILE A 43 -6.64 4.29 5.90
C ILE A 43 -6.19 2.87 6.32
N PHE A 44 -5.50 2.16 5.43
CA PHE A 44 -4.91 0.85 5.74
C PHE A 44 -3.99 0.93 6.97
N GLY A 45 -3.07 1.89 7.01
CA GLY A 45 -2.15 2.08 8.14
C GLY A 45 -2.88 2.28 9.47
N ALA A 46 -3.94 3.07 9.49
CA ALA A 46 -4.76 3.28 10.68
C ALA A 46 -5.47 2.00 11.14
N LEU A 47 -6.07 1.25 10.20
CA LEU A 47 -6.72 -0.02 10.47
C LEU A 47 -5.71 -1.07 10.96
N ASN A 48 -4.55 -1.17 10.33
CA ASN A 48 -3.49 -2.11 10.69
C ASN A 48 -2.95 -1.84 12.10
N ASN A 49 -2.71 -0.57 12.44
CA ASN A 49 -2.25 -0.19 13.78
C ASN A 49 -3.26 -0.55 14.87
N THR A 50 -4.54 -0.59 14.55
CA THR A 50 -5.59 -1.00 15.48
C THR A 50 -5.67 -2.52 15.57
N TRP A 51 -5.55 -3.24 14.46
CA TRP A 51 -5.73 -4.69 14.39
C TRP A 51 -4.55 -5.50 14.93
N VAL A 52 -3.30 -5.08 14.67
CA VAL A 52 -2.08 -5.83 15.00
C VAL A 52 -1.95 -6.16 16.49
N PRO A 53 -2.23 -5.25 17.45
CA PRO A 53 -2.18 -5.57 18.87
C PRO A 53 -3.12 -6.71 19.27
N PHE A 54 -4.36 -6.70 18.76
CA PHE A 54 -5.34 -7.76 19.01
C PHE A 54 -4.90 -9.09 18.40
N TYR A 55 -4.38 -9.07 17.19
CA TYR A 55 -3.82 -10.25 16.53
C TYR A 55 -2.72 -10.90 17.40
N PHE A 56 -1.79 -10.12 17.93
CA PHE A 56 -0.71 -10.64 18.77
C PHE A 56 -1.21 -11.16 20.13
N GLU A 57 -2.16 -10.46 20.74
CA GLU A 57 -2.75 -10.88 22.01
C GLU A 57 -3.52 -12.20 21.86
N ASP A 58 -4.37 -12.31 20.86
CA ASP A 58 -5.15 -13.52 20.61
C ASP A 58 -4.27 -14.71 20.23
N THR A 59 -3.24 -14.46 19.41
CA THR A 59 -2.25 -15.50 19.07
C THR A 59 -1.50 -15.98 20.31
N LYS A 60 -1.10 -15.09 21.20
CA LYS A 60 -0.42 -15.41 22.46
C LYS A 60 -1.26 -16.29 23.39
N HIS A 61 -2.56 -16.07 23.42
CA HIS A 61 -3.50 -16.84 24.25
C HIS A 61 -4.05 -18.10 23.54
N GLY A 62 -3.58 -18.40 22.32
CA GLY A 62 -4.01 -19.56 21.55
C GLY A 62 -5.45 -19.48 21.04
N ARG A 63 -6.06 -18.28 21.00
CA ARG A 63 -7.43 -18.05 20.53
C ARG A 63 -7.51 -18.03 19.00
N GLN A 64 -7.24 -19.15 18.37
CA GLN A 64 -7.14 -19.26 16.91
C GLN A 64 -8.44 -18.83 16.19
N ASP A 65 -9.60 -19.16 16.74
CA ASP A 65 -10.90 -18.75 16.16
C ASP A 65 -11.06 -17.22 16.17
N ALA A 66 -10.63 -16.54 17.24
CA ALA A 66 -10.67 -15.09 17.32
C ALA A 66 -9.72 -14.47 16.29
N VAL A 67 -8.50 -15.00 16.17
CA VAL A 67 -7.51 -14.57 15.16
C VAL A 67 -8.09 -14.72 13.75
N MET A 68 -8.69 -15.85 13.44
CA MET A 68 -9.27 -16.12 12.11
C MET A 68 -10.43 -15.17 11.81
N ASN A 69 -11.37 -15.01 12.73
CA ASN A 69 -12.54 -14.14 12.56
C ASN A 69 -12.14 -12.68 12.41
N GLN A 70 -11.22 -12.19 13.23
CA GLN A 70 -10.73 -10.81 13.14
C GLN A 70 -9.97 -10.56 11.83
N SER A 71 -9.11 -11.49 11.42
CA SER A 71 -8.37 -11.40 10.15
C SER A 71 -9.33 -11.38 8.95
N ARG A 72 -10.39 -12.20 9.00
CA ARG A 72 -11.44 -12.21 7.98
C ARG A 72 -12.19 -10.89 7.93
N ASN A 73 -12.65 -10.38 9.08
CA ASN A 73 -13.36 -9.11 9.14
C ASN A 73 -12.48 -7.96 8.61
N PHE A 74 -11.19 -7.96 8.96
CA PHE A 74 -10.23 -6.98 8.49
C PHE A 74 -10.06 -7.06 6.98
N LEU A 75 -9.94 -8.27 6.42
CA LEU A 75 -9.88 -8.51 4.98
C LEU A 75 -11.15 -8.01 4.27
N GLU A 76 -12.33 -8.35 4.81
CA GLU A 76 -13.62 -7.96 4.22
C GLU A 76 -13.78 -6.43 4.19
N VAL A 77 -13.52 -5.75 5.30
CA VAL A 77 -13.61 -4.28 5.40
C VAL A 77 -12.68 -3.61 4.39
N TYR A 78 -11.42 -4.03 4.33
CA TYR A 78 -10.46 -3.41 3.43
C TYR A 78 -10.75 -3.72 1.96
N THR A 79 -11.28 -4.92 1.66
CA THR A 79 -11.72 -5.29 0.31
C THR A 79 -12.89 -4.42 -0.15
N VAL A 80 -13.87 -4.19 0.70
CA VAL A 80 -15.01 -3.31 0.41
C VAL A 80 -14.54 -1.87 0.18
N LEU A 81 -13.67 -1.36 1.04
CA LEU A 81 -13.09 -0.02 0.88
C LEU A 81 -12.31 0.10 -0.44
N SER A 82 -11.43 -0.85 -0.73
CA SER A 82 -10.64 -0.83 -1.97
C SER A 82 -11.51 -0.91 -3.22
N THR A 83 -12.56 -1.75 -3.19
CA THR A 83 -13.53 -1.84 -4.27
C THR A 83 -14.29 -0.52 -4.46
N GLY A 84 -14.72 0.10 -3.37
CA GLY A 84 -15.35 1.42 -3.39
C GLY A 84 -14.43 2.48 -4.01
N PHE A 85 -13.15 2.48 -3.64
CA PHE A 85 -12.15 3.39 -4.23
C PHE A 85 -11.89 3.12 -5.72
N ILE A 86 -11.95 1.86 -6.17
CA ILE A 86 -11.83 1.55 -7.61
C ILE A 86 -13.05 2.04 -8.38
N LEU A 87 -14.25 1.83 -7.85
CA LEU A 87 -15.50 2.17 -8.53
C LEU A 87 -15.76 3.69 -8.55
N LEU A 88 -15.54 4.37 -7.43
CA LEU A 88 -15.86 5.78 -7.27
C LEU A 88 -14.63 6.69 -7.34
N GLY A 89 -13.43 6.12 -7.36
CA GLY A 89 -12.18 6.87 -7.28
C GLY A 89 -11.98 7.84 -8.43
N THR A 90 -12.45 7.48 -9.61
CA THR A 90 -12.38 8.34 -10.80
C THR A 90 -13.25 9.59 -10.63
N GLU A 91 -14.50 9.42 -10.20
CA GLU A 91 -15.45 10.51 -9.97
C GLU A 91 -14.95 11.44 -8.84
N VAL A 92 -14.53 10.83 -7.74
CA VAL A 92 -13.97 11.58 -6.61
C VAL A 92 -12.71 12.34 -7.02
N TYR A 93 -11.84 11.70 -7.81
CA TYR A 93 -10.64 12.35 -8.31
C TYR A 93 -10.95 13.56 -9.20
N HIS A 94 -11.91 13.44 -10.11
CA HIS A 94 -12.34 14.56 -10.98
C HIS A 94 -12.93 15.73 -10.19
N LEU A 95 -13.52 15.47 -9.02
CA LEU A 95 -14.07 16.53 -8.17
C LEU A 95 -12.97 17.37 -7.51
N PHE A 96 -11.83 16.76 -7.18
CA PHE A 96 -10.73 17.44 -6.46
C PHE A 96 -9.57 17.85 -7.36
N ALA A 97 -9.31 17.12 -8.45
CA ALA A 97 -8.20 17.38 -9.35
C ALA A 97 -8.60 18.36 -10.48
N ARG A 98 -7.68 19.30 -10.78
CA ARG A 98 -7.84 20.16 -11.97
C ARG A 98 -7.82 19.32 -13.24
N GLN A 99 -8.49 19.83 -14.28
CA GLN A 99 -8.61 19.16 -15.59
C GLN A 99 -7.27 18.77 -16.21
N ASP A 100 -6.21 19.55 -15.97
CA ASP A 100 -4.85 19.29 -16.44
C ASP A 100 -4.31 17.91 -15.95
N PHE A 101 -4.83 17.41 -14.82
CA PHE A 101 -4.42 16.13 -14.22
C PHE A 101 -5.33 14.95 -14.54
N TRP A 102 -6.41 15.15 -15.28
CA TRP A 102 -7.37 14.08 -15.58
C TRP A 102 -6.78 12.95 -16.43
N GLY A 103 -5.67 13.22 -17.16
CA GLY A 103 -4.92 12.19 -17.86
C GLY A 103 -4.41 11.05 -16.97
N SER A 104 -4.25 11.29 -15.66
CA SER A 104 -3.78 10.29 -14.69
C SER A 104 -4.86 9.36 -14.15
N THR A 105 -6.13 9.60 -14.46
CA THR A 105 -7.27 8.81 -13.96
C THR A 105 -7.11 7.30 -14.19
N ARG A 106 -6.50 6.92 -15.31
CA ARG A 106 -6.24 5.51 -15.65
C ARG A 106 -5.25 4.83 -14.70
N LEU A 107 -4.43 5.59 -13.99
CA LEU A 107 -3.45 5.07 -13.03
C LEU A 107 -4.06 4.79 -11.66
N ILE A 108 -5.20 5.42 -11.32
CA ILE A 108 -5.84 5.31 -10.01
C ILE A 108 -6.16 3.86 -9.64
N PRO A 109 -6.86 3.07 -10.49
CA PRO A 109 -7.14 1.67 -10.15
C PRO A 109 -5.87 0.84 -9.95
N LEU A 110 -4.80 1.15 -10.69
CA LEU A 110 -3.51 0.46 -10.58
C LEU A 110 -2.84 0.73 -9.22
N PHE A 111 -2.84 1.98 -8.76
CA PHE A 111 -2.33 2.33 -7.44
C PHE A 111 -3.15 1.70 -6.32
N ILE A 112 -4.49 1.71 -6.45
CA ILE A 112 -5.38 1.07 -5.47
C ILE A 112 -5.11 -0.45 -5.41
N ALA A 113 -4.97 -1.11 -6.55
CA ALA A 113 -4.63 -2.52 -6.62
C ALA A 113 -3.26 -2.82 -5.99
N SER A 114 -2.25 -1.97 -6.23
CA SER A 114 -0.92 -2.08 -5.60
C SER A 114 -1.01 -1.98 -4.08
N HIS A 115 -1.76 -1.02 -3.55
CA HIS A 115 -1.96 -0.87 -2.10
C HIS A 115 -2.76 -2.05 -1.51
N TYR A 116 -3.71 -2.60 -2.27
CA TYR A 116 -4.43 -3.81 -1.86
C TYR A 116 -3.51 -5.04 -1.77
N LEU A 117 -2.61 -5.22 -2.73
CA LEU A 117 -1.60 -6.29 -2.67
C LEU A 117 -0.67 -6.11 -1.47
N ASN A 118 -0.24 -4.88 -1.19
CA ASN A 118 0.55 -4.56 0.00
C ASN A 118 -0.20 -4.93 1.29
N PHE A 119 -1.49 -4.62 1.37
CA PHE A 119 -2.34 -5.03 2.47
C PHE A 119 -2.38 -6.56 2.64
N LEU A 120 -2.52 -7.34 1.57
CA LEU A 120 -2.50 -8.80 1.66
C LEU A 120 -1.19 -9.34 2.22
N CYS A 121 -0.06 -8.69 1.92
CA CYS A 121 1.25 -9.05 2.47
C CYS A 121 1.36 -8.83 3.99
N THR A 122 0.46 -8.05 4.58
CA THR A 122 0.47 -7.78 6.03
C THR A 122 0.23 -9.04 6.87
N PHE A 123 -0.60 -9.96 6.40
CA PHE A 123 -0.91 -11.18 7.14
C PHE A 123 0.32 -12.07 7.34
N PRO A 124 1.05 -12.49 6.29
CA PRO A 124 2.27 -13.26 6.48
C PRO A 124 3.37 -12.46 7.21
N VAL A 125 3.47 -11.15 6.99
CA VAL A 125 4.46 -10.30 7.68
C VAL A 125 4.20 -10.26 9.19
N ASN A 126 2.96 -10.08 9.63
CA ASN A 126 2.62 -10.09 11.06
C ASN A 126 2.85 -11.48 11.69
N TYR A 127 2.59 -12.55 10.96
CA TYR A 127 2.92 -13.90 11.41
C TYR A 127 4.44 -14.07 11.64
N GLU A 128 5.27 -13.62 10.72
CA GLU A 128 6.72 -13.68 10.84
C GLU A 128 7.24 -12.80 12.00
N TYR A 129 6.66 -11.62 12.20
CA TYR A 129 7.00 -10.75 13.34
C TYR A 129 6.64 -11.39 14.68
N TYR A 130 5.46 -12.01 14.78
CA TYR A 130 5.06 -12.73 15.98
C TYR A 130 6.05 -13.85 16.34
N HIS A 131 6.48 -14.61 15.34
CA HIS A 131 7.46 -15.71 15.51
C HIS A 131 8.92 -15.25 15.56
N LYS A 132 9.17 -13.93 15.60
CA LYS A 132 10.53 -13.33 15.60
C LYS A 132 11.40 -13.71 14.40
N LYS A 133 10.80 -14.10 13.27
CA LYS A 133 11.50 -14.48 12.03
C LYS A 133 11.77 -13.27 11.14
N VAL A 134 12.17 -12.15 11.73
CA VAL A 134 12.37 -10.84 11.07
C VAL A 134 13.35 -10.91 9.90
N LYS A 135 14.27 -11.87 9.92
CA LYS A 135 15.23 -12.06 8.82
C LYS A 135 14.56 -12.40 7.48
N MET A 136 13.48 -13.20 7.50
CA MET A 136 12.76 -13.56 6.27
C MET A 136 12.09 -12.32 5.65
N VAL A 137 11.47 -11.48 6.48
CA VAL A 137 10.88 -10.22 6.03
C VAL A 137 11.97 -9.31 5.43
N ALA A 138 13.11 -9.16 6.11
CA ALA A 138 14.22 -8.34 5.62
C ALA A 138 14.77 -8.84 4.27
N PHE A 139 14.95 -10.16 4.10
CA PHE A 139 15.38 -10.73 2.82
C PHE A 139 14.35 -10.52 1.72
N ALA A 140 13.06 -10.69 2.00
CA ALA A 140 11.99 -10.45 1.03
C ALA A 140 11.98 -8.99 0.58
N THR A 141 12.11 -8.04 1.51
CA THR A 141 12.17 -6.60 1.21
C THR A 141 13.40 -6.25 0.37
N LEU A 142 14.58 -6.77 0.72
CA LEU A 142 15.81 -6.55 -0.04
C LEU A 142 15.68 -7.09 -1.47
N TYR A 143 15.14 -8.31 -1.62
CA TYR A 143 14.97 -8.93 -2.93
C TYR A 143 13.97 -8.15 -3.79
N SER A 144 12.86 -7.72 -3.21
CA SER A 144 11.87 -6.87 -3.89
C SER A 144 12.47 -5.53 -4.32
N SER A 145 13.31 -4.92 -3.48
CA SER A 145 13.98 -3.65 -3.82
C SER A 145 14.98 -3.82 -4.96
N LEU A 146 15.72 -4.93 -5.00
CA LEU A 146 16.65 -5.24 -6.11
C LEU A 146 15.90 -5.45 -7.42
N ILE A 147 14.78 -6.19 -7.39
CA ILE A 147 13.92 -6.37 -8.57
C ILE A 147 13.37 -5.03 -9.04
N ASN A 148 12.89 -4.19 -8.12
CA ASN A 148 12.38 -2.86 -8.47
C ASN A 148 13.43 -2.02 -9.18
N ILE A 149 14.65 -1.96 -8.65
CA ILE A 149 15.76 -1.26 -9.29
C ILE A 149 16.04 -1.83 -10.70
N ALA A 150 16.09 -3.17 -10.83
CA ALA A 150 16.38 -3.82 -12.11
C ALA A 150 15.28 -3.59 -13.17
N LEU A 151 14.02 -3.43 -12.75
CA LEU A 151 12.89 -3.15 -13.65
C LEU A 151 12.79 -1.68 -14.04
N ASN A 152 13.36 -0.78 -13.25
CA ASN A 152 13.34 0.66 -13.50
C ASN A 152 14.55 1.13 -14.35
N TYR A 153 15.53 0.26 -14.59
CA TYR A 153 16.68 0.49 -15.46
C TYR A 153 16.48 -0.16 -16.83
#